data_f1501731e7da29e87032743a12d6e325
#
_entry.id   f1501731e7da29e87032743a12d6e325
#
_cell.length_a   1.000
_cell.length_b   1.000
_cell.length_c   1.000
_cell.angle_alpha   90.00
_cell.angle_beta   90.00
_cell.angle_gamma   90.00
#
_symmetry.space_group_name_H-M   'P 1'
#
loop_
_entity.id
_entity.type
_entity.pdbx_description
1 polymer ?
#
loop_
_entity_poly.entity_id
_entity_poly.type
_entity_poly.pdbx_seq_one_letter_code
_entity_poly.pdbx_strand_id
1 'polypeptide(L)'
;TYINSAADLKAFCFFFGGIICTSSNATKILEWSFAQREKVLFFPDQHLGRWSGYKMGIPLDDMVIWNPDLEMGGLTREQIVRAKIILWHGYCSVHQMFQPRDIIKFRNQYPDGIVISHPECSFEVCKQSDYIGSTESILQTVKAAPPNTRWLVGTELNLVNRLAEEVKHEGKIVQFMASTICMCSTM
;
A
#
# COMPACT_ATOMS: atom_id res chain seq x y z
N THR A 1 -1.73 -10.46 10.16
CA THR A 1 -0.72 -9.39 10.20
C THR A 1 0.09 -9.34 8.91
N TYR A 2 0.61 -8.17 8.56
CA TYR A 2 1.51 -7.97 7.41
C TYR A 2 2.93 -8.46 7.74
N ILE A 3 3.64 -9.00 6.75
CA ILE A 3 4.97 -9.60 6.92
C ILE A 3 6.01 -8.62 7.50
N ASN A 4 5.89 -7.31 7.18
CA ASN A 4 6.74 -6.26 7.70
C ASN A 4 6.31 -5.85 9.12
N SER A 5 6.34 -6.79 10.04
CA SER A 5 6.06 -6.62 11.46
C SER A 5 7.10 -7.35 12.31
N ALA A 6 7.23 -6.98 13.58
CA ALA A 6 8.12 -7.63 14.51
C ALA A 6 7.75 -9.10 14.77
N ALA A 7 8.69 -9.91 15.21
CA ALA A 7 8.48 -11.35 15.40
C ALA A 7 7.45 -11.66 16.50
N ASP A 8 7.43 -10.87 17.56
CA ASP A 8 6.46 -10.96 18.66
C ASP A 8 5.02 -10.69 18.21
N LEU A 9 4.82 -9.71 17.32
CA LEU A 9 3.51 -9.45 16.71
C LEU A 9 3.04 -10.59 15.81
N LYS A 10 3.95 -11.26 15.11
CA LYS A 10 3.64 -12.45 14.31
C LYS A 10 3.27 -13.62 15.21
N ALA A 11 3.99 -13.82 16.30
CA ALA A 11 3.68 -14.84 17.30
C ALA A 11 2.32 -14.58 17.98
N PHE A 12 2.05 -13.33 18.35
CA PHE A 12 0.74 -12.90 18.86
C PHE A 12 -0.38 -13.20 17.86
N CYS A 13 -0.21 -12.83 16.60
CA CYS A 13 -1.18 -13.09 15.56
C CYS A 13 -1.49 -14.59 15.43
N PHE A 14 -0.45 -15.41 15.39
CA PHE A 14 -0.58 -16.88 15.31
C PHE A 14 -1.30 -17.45 16.54
N PHE A 15 -0.94 -17.01 17.74
CA PHE A 15 -1.55 -17.48 19.00
C PHE A 15 -3.07 -17.25 19.03
N PHE A 16 -3.57 -16.18 18.44
CA PHE A 16 -4.99 -15.87 18.33
C PHE A 16 -5.65 -16.41 17.04
N GLY A 17 -5.01 -17.36 16.36
CA GLY A 17 -5.55 -17.99 15.16
C GLY A 17 -5.52 -17.09 13.92
N GLY A 18 -4.67 -16.07 13.92
CA GLY A 18 -4.46 -15.20 12.78
C GLY A 18 -3.43 -15.75 11.80
N ILE A 19 -3.21 -15.01 10.72
CA ILE A 19 -2.33 -15.41 9.62
C ILE A 19 -1.47 -14.23 9.16
N ILE A 20 -0.31 -14.50 8.57
CA ILE A 20 0.60 -13.51 8.02
C ILE A 20 0.31 -13.33 6.52
N CYS A 21 0.24 -12.07 6.06
CA CYS A 21 0.12 -11.72 4.66
C CYS A 21 1.33 -10.95 4.13
N THR A 22 1.43 -10.88 2.81
CA THR A 22 2.30 -9.97 2.06
C THR A 22 1.44 -9.00 1.26
N SER A 23 2.04 -7.97 0.65
CA SER A 23 1.29 -7.06 -0.22
C SER A 23 0.68 -7.76 -1.45
N SER A 24 1.24 -8.90 -1.87
CA SER A 24 0.73 -9.66 -3.02
C SER A 24 -0.51 -10.51 -2.71
N ASN A 25 -0.70 -10.93 -1.45
CA ASN A 25 -1.77 -11.85 -1.06
C ASN A 25 -2.74 -11.29 0.00
N ALA A 26 -2.59 -10.01 0.40
CA ALA A 26 -3.37 -9.42 1.48
C ALA A 26 -4.89 -9.54 1.28
N THR A 27 -5.40 -9.35 0.06
CA THR A 27 -6.82 -9.52 -0.26
C THR A 27 -7.28 -10.96 -0.02
N LYS A 28 -6.54 -11.96 -0.52
CA LYS A 28 -6.87 -13.39 -0.32
C LYS A 28 -6.84 -13.77 1.17
N ILE A 29 -5.91 -13.20 1.92
CA ILE A 29 -5.82 -13.43 3.36
C ILE A 29 -6.98 -12.78 4.11
N LEU A 30 -7.46 -11.60 3.70
CA LEU A 30 -8.68 -11.02 4.24
C LEU A 30 -9.92 -11.87 3.93
N GLU A 31 -10.05 -12.37 2.70
CA GLU A 31 -11.13 -13.30 2.32
C GLU A 31 -11.13 -14.55 3.22
N TRP A 32 -9.97 -15.16 3.40
CA TRP A 32 -9.81 -16.29 4.31
C TRP A 32 -10.18 -15.93 5.76
N SER A 33 -9.75 -14.76 6.23
CA SER A 33 -10.03 -14.29 7.59
C SER A 33 -11.54 -14.10 7.83
N PHE A 34 -12.24 -13.52 6.85
CA PHE A 34 -13.70 -13.34 6.92
C PHE A 34 -14.48 -14.66 6.83
N ALA A 35 -13.91 -15.71 6.23
CA ALA A 35 -14.48 -17.04 6.30
C ALA A 35 -14.40 -17.67 7.71
N GLN A 36 -13.53 -17.15 8.58
CA GLN A 36 -13.33 -17.64 9.95
C GLN A 36 -13.99 -16.74 11.00
N ARG A 37 -14.05 -15.42 10.74
CA ARG A 37 -14.50 -14.40 11.71
C ARG A 37 -15.23 -13.26 10.99
N GLU A 38 -16.14 -12.63 11.70
CA GLU A 38 -16.91 -11.49 11.18
C GLU A 38 -16.12 -10.19 11.11
N LYS A 39 -15.02 -10.08 11.89
CA LYS A 39 -14.22 -8.88 12.04
C LYS A 39 -12.73 -9.21 12.01
N VAL A 40 -11.95 -8.35 11.37
CA VAL A 40 -10.51 -8.52 11.23
C VAL A 40 -9.78 -7.33 11.84
N LEU A 41 -8.78 -7.58 12.69
CA LEU A 41 -7.75 -6.62 13.05
C LEU A 41 -6.58 -6.76 12.07
N PHE A 42 -6.32 -5.71 11.30
CA PHE A 42 -5.23 -5.66 10.32
C PHE A 42 -4.12 -4.73 10.80
N PHE A 43 -2.92 -5.24 10.92
CA PHE A 43 -1.76 -4.51 11.40
C PHE A 43 -0.45 -5.00 10.72
N PRO A 44 0.65 -4.22 10.70
CA PRO A 44 0.75 -2.86 11.24
C PRO A 44 0.37 -1.75 10.25
N ASP A 45 0.21 -2.02 8.96
CA ASP A 45 0.01 -0.99 7.93
C ASP A 45 -1.47 -0.79 7.61
N GLN A 46 -1.98 0.43 7.88
CA GLN A 46 -3.38 0.79 7.66
C GLN A 46 -3.73 0.90 6.17
N HIS A 47 -2.80 1.33 5.34
CA HIS A 47 -3.07 1.60 3.93
C HIS A 47 -3.23 0.32 3.13
N LEU A 48 -2.32 -0.64 3.33
CA LEU A 48 -2.43 -1.98 2.74
C LEU A 48 -3.75 -2.66 3.14
N GLY A 49 -4.10 -2.58 4.43
CA GLY A 49 -5.36 -3.15 4.92
C GLY A 49 -6.58 -2.47 4.30
N ARG A 50 -6.60 -1.14 4.25
CA ARG A 50 -7.67 -0.33 3.65
C ARG A 50 -7.83 -0.62 2.17
N TRP A 51 -6.72 -0.61 1.41
CA TRP A 51 -6.76 -0.89 -0.02
C TRP A 51 -7.26 -2.31 -0.31
N SER A 52 -6.82 -3.29 0.46
CA SER A 52 -7.24 -4.67 0.31
C SER A 52 -8.73 -4.85 0.62
N GLY A 53 -9.24 -4.23 1.69
CA GLY A 53 -10.66 -4.22 2.02
C GLY A 53 -11.50 -3.50 0.97
N TYR A 54 -11.03 -2.36 0.46
CA TYR A 54 -11.70 -1.64 -0.63
C TYR A 54 -11.84 -2.48 -1.90
N LYS A 55 -10.79 -3.22 -2.28
CA LYS A 55 -10.84 -4.16 -3.41
C LYS A 55 -11.86 -5.29 -3.23
N MET A 56 -12.16 -5.66 -2.01
CA MET A 56 -13.21 -6.63 -1.66
C MET A 56 -14.62 -6.01 -1.62
N GLY A 57 -14.76 -4.72 -1.87
CA GLY A 57 -16.03 -4.00 -1.81
C GLY A 57 -16.49 -3.63 -0.40
N ILE A 58 -15.60 -3.69 0.60
CA ILE A 58 -15.93 -3.25 1.97
C ILE A 58 -16.02 -1.73 1.98
N PRO A 59 -17.13 -1.13 2.45
CA PRO A 59 -17.27 0.31 2.56
C PRO A 59 -16.16 0.93 3.43
N LEU A 60 -15.70 2.13 3.06
CA LEU A 60 -14.66 2.83 3.83
C LEU A 60 -15.08 3.10 5.28
N ASP A 61 -16.37 3.36 5.51
CA ASP A 61 -16.94 3.58 6.85
C ASP A 61 -16.94 2.32 7.73
N ASP A 62 -16.78 1.15 7.14
CA ASP A 62 -16.66 -0.13 7.86
C ASP A 62 -15.19 -0.52 8.09
N MET A 63 -14.25 0.37 7.73
CA MET A 63 -12.81 0.23 7.95
C MET A 63 -12.31 1.37 8.84
N VAL A 64 -12.29 1.14 10.15
CA VAL A 64 -11.91 2.15 11.15
C VAL A 64 -10.43 2.05 11.51
N ILE A 65 -9.81 3.19 11.87
CA ILE A 65 -8.42 3.23 12.32
C ILE A 65 -8.38 3.19 13.85
N TRP A 66 -7.65 2.24 14.39
CA TRP A 66 -7.36 2.13 15.82
C TRP A 66 -6.03 2.82 16.12
N ASN A 67 -6.09 3.95 16.84
CA ASN A 67 -4.89 4.63 17.36
C ASN A 67 -4.60 4.13 18.79
N PRO A 68 -3.50 3.40 19.04
CA PRO A 68 -3.19 2.84 20.35
C PRO A 68 -2.92 3.90 21.43
N ASP A 69 -2.63 5.15 21.05
CA ASP A 69 -2.35 6.25 21.95
C ASP A 69 -3.62 6.93 22.49
N LEU A 70 -4.79 6.52 22.00
CA LEU A 70 -6.09 7.08 22.38
C LEU A 70 -6.95 6.04 23.09
N GLU A 71 -7.76 6.52 24.03
CA GLU A 71 -8.78 5.68 24.68
C GLU A 71 -9.71 5.08 23.64
N MET A 72 -9.98 3.78 23.73
CA MET A 72 -10.74 3.00 22.75
C MET A 72 -10.24 3.16 21.29
N GLY A 73 -8.96 3.45 21.12
CA GLY A 73 -8.39 3.70 19.78
C GLY A 73 -8.86 5.00 19.12
N GLY A 74 -9.48 5.93 19.89
CA GLY A 74 -10.11 7.14 19.37
C GLY A 74 -11.45 6.89 18.70
N LEU A 75 -12.06 5.72 18.90
CA LEU A 75 -13.30 5.29 18.26
C LEU A 75 -14.44 5.24 19.27
N THR A 76 -15.68 5.43 18.78
CA THR A 76 -16.86 5.14 19.58
C THR A 76 -17.14 3.63 19.60
N ARG A 77 -17.92 3.19 20.59
CA ARG A 77 -18.36 1.79 20.67
C ARG A 77 -19.14 1.37 19.42
N GLU A 78 -19.98 2.24 18.90
CA GLU A 78 -20.78 2.00 17.69
C GLU A 78 -19.89 1.81 16.46
N GLN A 79 -18.84 2.62 16.30
CA GLN A 79 -17.87 2.48 15.23
C GLN A 79 -17.14 1.13 15.31
N ILE A 80 -16.71 0.72 16.50
CA ILE A 80 -16.03 -0.57 16.71
C ILE A 80 -16.99 -1.74 16.42
N VAL A 81 -18.25 -1.64 16.86
CA VAL A 81 -19.25 -2.70 16.63
C VAL A 81 -19.57 -2.82 15.13
N ARG A 82 -19.75 -1.71 14.42
CA ARG A 82 -20.05 -1.68 12.99
C ARG A 82 -18.88 -2.14 12.13
N ALA A 83 -17.65 -1.81 12.51
CA ALA A 83 -16.46 -2.05 11.70
C ALA A 83 -16.33 -3.53 11.27
N LYS A 84 -15.98 -3.74 10.01
CA LYS A 84 -15.55 -5.03 9.45
C LYS A 84 -14.04 -5.21 9.59
N ILE A 85 -13.27 -4.14 9.32
CA ILE A 85 -11.83 -4.12 9.49
C ILE A 85 -11.45 -3.03 10.48
N ILE A 86 -10.69 -3.41 11.49
CA ILE A 86 -10.00 -2.49 12.39
C ILE A 86 -8.56 -2.40 11.90
N LEU A 87 -8.18 -1.23 11.41
CA LEU A 87 -6.85 -0.93 10.88
C LEU A 87 -5.99 -0.34 11.98
N TRP A 88 -4.82 -0.91 12.23
CA TRP A 88 -3.84 -0.33 13.15
C TRP A 88 -3.32 1.00 12.60
N HIS A 89 -3.18 2.03 13.45
CA HIS A 89 -2.65 3.35 13.08
C HIS A 89 -1.14 3.30 12.84
N GLY A 90 -0.72 2.51 11.87
CA GLY A 90 0.67 2.41 11.41
C GLY A 90 0.75 2.55 9.89
N TYR A 91 1.92 2.88 9.40
CA TYR A 91 2.17 3.10 7.98
C TYR A 91 3.66 2.95 7.64
N CYS A 92 3.96 2.71 6.38
CA CYS A 92 5.33 2.74 5.86
C CYS A 92 5.76 4.19 5.60
N SER A 93 6.84 4.65 6.24
CA SER A 93 7.37 6.02 6.08
C SER A 93 7.75 6.35 4.64
N VAL A 94 8.24 5.38 3.87
CA VAL A 94 8.59 5.57 2.46
C VAL A 94 7.33 5.87 1.64
N HIS A 95 6.27 5.08 1.80
CA HIS A 95 5.06 5.24 1.01
C HIS A 95 4.23 6.48 1.41
N GLN A 96 4.44 7.03 2.62
CA GLN A 96 3.82 8.29 3.06
C GLN A 96 4.38 9.54 2.36
N MET A 97 5.55 9.43 1.74
CA MET A 97 6.14 10.56 0.99
C MET A 97 5.39 10.85 -0.31
N PHE A 98 4.70 9.87 -0.86
CA PHE A 98 3.98 10.02 -2.12
C PHE A 98 2.65 10.71 -1.91
N GLN A 99 2.41 11.76 -2.70
CA GLN A 99 1.23 12.60 -2.56
C GLN A 99 0.42 12.65 -3.86
N PRO A 100 -0.89 12.80 -3.80
CA PRO A 100 -1.74 12.97 -4.99
C PRO A 100 -1.25 14.09 -5.94
N ARG A 101 -0.69 15.16 -5.39
CA ARG A 101 -0.12 16.27 -6.16
C ARG A 101 1.05 15.84 -7.08
N ASP A 102 1.79 14.81 -6.71
CA ASP A 102 2.91 14.30 -7.52
C ASP A 102 2.38 13.61 -8.78
N ILE A 103 1.27 12.89 -8.65
CA ILE A 103 0.55 12.29 -9.79
C ILE A 103 -0.03 13.37 -10.70
N ILE A 104 -0.69 14.39 -10.14
CA ILE A 104 -1.26 15.50 -10.93
C ILE A 104 -0.16 16.23 -11.69
N LYS A 105 0.97 16.55 -11.05
CA LYS A 105 2.12 17.19 -11.68
C LYS A 105 2.68 16.34 -12.82
N PHE A 106 2.82 15.04 -12.61
CA PHE A 106 3.31 14.10 -13.62
C PHE A 106 2.37 14.05 -14.84
N ARG A 107 1.06 13.92 -14.62
CA ARG A 107 0.07 13.86 -15.71
C ARG A 107 -0.04 15.17 -16.50
N ASN A 108 0.12 16.32 -15.84
CA ASN A 108 0.16 17.60 -16.53
C ASN A 108 1.38 17.73 -17.46
N GLN A 109 2.50 17.14 -17.06
CA GLN A 109 3.73 17.16 -17.86
C GLN A 109 3.74 16.05 -18.94
N TYR A 110 3.12 14.90 -18.63
CA TYR A 110 3.09 13.71 -19.48
C TYR A 110 1.67 13.12 -19.50
N PRO A 111 0.80 13.64 -20.39
CA PRO A 111 -0.61 13.20 -20.45
C PRO A 111 -0.78 11.69 -20.70
N ASP A 112 0.14 11.07 -21.46
CA ASP A 112 0.15 9.62 -21.73
C ASP A 112 0.94 8.81 -20.69
N GLY A 113 1.42 9.46 -19.63
CA GLY A 113 2.21 8.83 -18.57
C GLY A 113 1.36 7.91 -17.70
N ILE A 114 1.91 6.77 -17.34
CA ILE A 114 1.26 5.74 -16.56
C ILE A 114 1.74 5.80 -15.11
N VAL A 115 0.83 5.65 -14.17
CA VAL A 115 1.12 5.68 -12.73
C VAL A 115 0.89 4.31 -12.12
N ILE A 116 1.91 3.80 -11.42
CA ILE A 116 1.82 2.55 -10.67
C ILE A 116 2.32 2.75 -9.23
N SER A 117 1.56 2.27 -8.26
CA SER A 117 1.85 2.46 -6.84
C SER A 117 1.77 1.18 -6.04
N HIS A 118 2.51 1.14 -4.95
CA HIS A 118 2.39 0.08 -3.95
C HIS A 118 1.14 0.30 -3.07
N PRO A 119 0.43 -0.75 -2.64
CA PRO A 119 -0.79 -0.62 -1.83
C PRO A 119 -0.58 -0.09 -0.40
N GLU A 120 0.66 0.13 0.04
CA GLU A 120 1.00 0.87 1.26
C GLU A 120 0.99 2.40 1.07
N CYS A 121 0.83 2.90 -0.16
CA CYS A 121 0.57 4.32 -0.40
C CYS A 121 -0.79 4.73 0.16
N SER A 122 -0.99 6.03 0.40
CA SER A 122 -2.29 6.53 0.85
C SER A 122 -3.41 6.10 -0.10
N PHE A 123 -4.63 5.99 0.43
CA PHE A 123 -5.80 5.61 -0.37
C PHE A 123 -5.99 6.54 -1.57
N GLU A 124 -5.74 7.83 -1.39
CA GLU A 124 -5.86 8.88 -2.42
C GLU A 124 -4.83 8.70 -3.54
N VAL A 125 -3.60 8.31 -3.21
CA VAL A 125 -2.56 7.96 -4.21
C VAL A 125 -2.96 6.71 -4.96
N CYS A 126 -3.39 5.66 -4.25
CA CYS A 126 -3.85 4.43 -4.87
C CYS A 126 -5.03 4.67 -5.82
N LYS A 127 -6.00 5.49 -5.43
CA LYS A 127 -7.19 5.81 -6.27
C LYS A 127 -6.84 6.56 -7.54
N GLN A 128 -5.75 7.32 -7.55
CA GLN A 128 -5.30 8.09 -8.72
C GLN A 128 -4.29 7.33 -9.58
N SER A 129 -3.80 6.18 -9.12
CA SER A 129 -2.87 5.34 -9.90
C SER A 129 -3.63 4.46 -10.90
N ASP A 130 -3.00 4.23 -12.05
CA ASP A 130 -3.56 3.35 -13.09
C ASP A 130 -3.42 1.88 -12.71
N TYR A 131 -2.34 1.56 -11.99
CA TYR A 131 -2.06 0.22 -11.47
C TYR A 131 -1.67 0.26 -10.00
N ILE A 132 -2.10 -0.76 -9.26
CA ILE A 132 -1.70 -1.00 -7.87
C ILE A 132 -1.21 -2.43 -7.74
N GLY A 133 -0.02 -2.60 -7.19
CA GLY A 133 0.55 -3.93 -7.02
C GLY A 133 1.69 -4.00 -6.01
N SER A 134 1.98 -5.23 -5.61
CA SER A 134 3.20 -5.51 -4.82
C SER A 134 4.46 -5.14 -5.60
N THR A 135 5.58 -5.09 -4.92
CA THR A 135 6.91 -4.85 -5.52
C THR A 135 7.15 -5.72 -6.76
N GLU A 136 6.87 -7.02 -6.67
CA GLU A 136 7.01 -7.94 -7.80
C GLU A 136 6.03 -7.62 -8.93
N SER A 137 4.77 -7.31 -8.61
CA SER A 137 3.77 -6.92 -9.59
C SER A 137 4.16 -5.63 -10.32
N ILE A 138 4.74 -4.65 -9.61
CA ILE A 138 5.25 -3.41 -10.20
C ILE A 138 6.35 -3.72 -11.23
N LEU A 139 7.32 -4.53 -10.85
CA LEU A 139 8.41 -4.94 -11.75
C LEU A 139 7.87 -5.62 -13.02
N GLN A 140 7.00 -6.60 -12.85
CA GLN A 140 6.42 -7.37 -13.97
C GLN A 140 5.58 -6.48 -14.88
N THR A 141 4.76 -5.60 -14.33
CA THR A 141 3.88 -4.71 -15.10
C THR A 141 4.68 -3.75 -15.97
N VAL A 142 5.70 -3.10 -15.41
CA VAL A 142 6.55 -2.15 -16.16
C VAL A 142 7.40 -2.88 -17.21
N LYS A 143 7.94 -4.07 -16.88
CA LYS A 143 8.72 -4.86 -17.84
C LYS A 143 7.89 -5.36 -19.02
N ALA A 144 6.66 -5.81 -18.76
CA ALA A 144 5.75 -6.32 -19.78
C ALA A 144 5.10 -5.23 -20.65
N ALA A 145 5.21 -3.96 -20.25
CA ALA A 145 4.61 -2.85 -21.00
C ALA A 145 5.30 -2.63 -22.37
N PRO A 146 4.60 -2.02 -23.33
CA PRO A 146 5.20 -1.68 -24.63
C PRO A 146 6.44 -0.80 -24.50
N PRO A 147 7.38 -0.85 -25.46
CA PRO A 147 8.51 0.09 -25.54
C PRO A 147 8.04 1.55 -25.57
N ASN A 148 8.95 2.46 -25.18
CA ASN A 148 8.74 3.92 -25.16
C ASN A 148 7.63 4.41 -24.23
N THR A 149 7.19 3.61 -23.24
CA THR A 149 6.25 4.04 -22.23
C THR A 149 6.94 4.83 -21.11
N ARG A 150 6.18 5.72 -20.47
CA ARG A 150 6.65 6.54 -19.35
C ARG A 150 5.86 6.21 -18.09
N TRP A 151 6.59 5.99 -17.00
CA TRP A 151 6.05 5.50 -15.73
C TRP A 151 6.40 6.42 -14.57
N LEU A 152 5.42 6.73 -13.73
CA LEU A 152 5.60 7.25 -12.38
C LEU A 152 5.38 6.11 -11.40
N VAL A 153 6.39 5.81 -10.58
CA VAL A 153 6.38 4.62 -9.73
C VAL A 153 6.47 5.00 -8.25
N GLY A 154 5.43 4.64 -7.50
CA GLY A 154 5.29 4.88 -6.06
C GLY A 154 5.68 3.64 -5.25
N THR A 155 6.98 3.37 -5.11
CA THR A 155 7.55 2.35 -4.23
C THR A 155 9.00 2.73 -3.84
N GLU A 156 9.76 1.82 -3.25
CA GLU A 156 11.11 2.06 -2.74
C GLU A 156 12.08 2.52 -3.83
N LEU A 157 12.89 3.54 -3.52
CA LEU A 157 13.75 4.26 -4.49
C LEU A 157 14.77 3.36 -5.20
N ASN A 158 15.47 2.47 -4.46
CA ASN A 158 16.51 1.63 -5.06
C ASN A 158 15.90 0.64 -6.06
N LEU A 159 14.69 0.16 -5.79
CA LEU A 159 13.95 -0.66 -6.73
C LEU A 159 13.58 0.12 -7.98
N VAL A 160 13.09 1.35 -7.84
CA VAL A 160 12.71 2.20 -8.97
C VAL A 160 13.94 2.51 -9.84
N ASN A 161 15.08 2.86 -9.23
CA ASN A 161 16.33 3.12 -9.96
C ASN A 161 16.83 1.87 -10.72
N ARG A 162 16.82 0.70 -10.06
CA ARG A 162 17.19 -0.55 -10.72
C ARG A 162 16.27 -0.88 -11.88
N LEU A 163 14.96 -0.75 -11.70
CA LEU A 163 13.97 -0.98 -12.75
C LEU A 163 14.19 -0.01 -13.94
N ALA A 164 14.45 1.26 -13.66
CA ALA A 164 14.73 2.27 -14.69
C ALA A 164 15.93 1.86 -15.58
N GLU A 165 17.02 1.42 -14.98
CA GLU A 165 18.19 0.95 -15.74
C GLU A 165 17.92 -0.35 -16.52
N GLU A 166 17.17 -1.29 -15.92
CA GLU A 166 16.83 -2.56 -16.57
C GLU A 166 16.00 -2.37 -17.86
N VAL A 167 15.06 -1.41 -17.88
CA VAL A 167 14.13 -1.21 -19.02
C VAL A 167 14.53 -0.08 -19.96
N LYS A 168 15.61 0.61 -19.70
CA LYS A 168 16.10 1.77 -20.46
C LYS A 168 16.37 1.43 -21.94
N HIS A 169 16.89 0.24 -22.19
CA HIS A 169 17.21 -0.22 -23.56
C HIS A 169 15.95 -0.40 -24.44
N GLU A 170 14.76 -0.47 -23.84
CA GLU A 170 13.48 -0.51 -24.53
C GLU A 170 12.85 0.90 -24.71
N GLY A 171 13.59 1.96 -24.41
CA GLY A 171 13.10 3.34 -24.46
C GLY A 171 12.08 3.70 -23.36
N LYS A 172 11.87 2.81 -22.40
CA LYS A 172 10.97 3.08 -21.25
C LYS A 172 11.63 4.07 -20.30
N ILE A 173 10.83 4.99 -19.78
CA ILE A 173 11.25 5.98 -18.80
C ILE A 173 10.52 5.72 -17.49
N VAL A 174 11.25 5.44 -16.43
CA VAL A 174 10.70 5.17 -15.09
C VAL A 174 11.15 6.27 -14.14
N GLN A 175 10.18 6.95 -13.52
CA GLN A 175 10.41 8.05 -12.59
C GLN A 175 9.91 7.67 -11.20
N PHE A 176 10.69 8.04 -10.18
CA PHE A 176 10.29 7.92 -8.78
C PHE A 176 9.23 8.96 -8.44
N MET A 177 8.19 8.60 -7.68
CA MET A 177 7.02 9.46 -7.46
C MET A 177 7.31 10.70 -6.63
N ALA A 178 8.32 10.73 -5.77
CA ALA A 178 8.63 11.91 -4.97
C ALA A 178 9.59 12.85 -5.69
N SER A 179 9.26 14.13 -5.74
CA SER A 179 9.98 15.15 -6.54
C SER A 179 11.24 15.71 -5.89
N THR A 180 11.49 15.51 -4.59
CA THR A 180 12.68 16.01 -3.91
C THR A 180 12.92 15.21 -2.64
N ILE A 181 13.91 14.35 -2.64
CA ILE A 181 14.27 13.64 -1.42
C ILE A 181 15.78 13.74 -1.22
N CYS A 182 16.14 14.53 -0.23
CA CYS A 182 17.34 14.28 0.53
C CYS A 182 17.02 13.13 1.50
N MET A 183 17.26 11.89 1.11
CA MET A 183 17.15 10.71 1.98
C MET A 183 18.33 10.59 2.94
N CYS A 184 18.97 11.71 3.27
CA CYS A 184 20.15 11.76 4.14
C CYS A 184 19.82 11.65 5.64
N SER A 185 18.62 11.24 6.05
CA SER A 185 18.22 11.25 7.45
C SER A 185 18.33 9.92 8.19
N THR A 186 18.99 8.92 7.62
CA THR A 186 19.25 7.66 8.32
C THR A 186 20.69 7.23 8.10
N MET A 187 21.59 7.95 8.73
CA MET A 187 22.87 7.41 9.19
C MET A 187 22.88 7.39 10.69
#